data_14a652fdc25d8030e2e710ee99c56747
#
_entry.id   14a652fdc25d8030e2e710ee99c56747
#
_cell.length_a   1.000
_cell.length_b   1.000
_cell.length_c   1.000
_cell.angle_alpha   90.00
_cell.angle_beta   90.00
_cell.angle_gamma   90.00
#
_symmetry.space_group_name_H-M   'P 1'
#
loop_
_entity.id
_entity.type
_entity.pdbx_description
1 polymer ?
#
loop_
_entity_poly.entity_id
_entity_poly.type
_entity_poly.pdbx_seq_one_letter_code
_entity_poly.pdbx_strand_id
1 'polypeptide(L)'
;MRIRPFFWLFLTAICASVLIFAATISVYKVVPMLTHIDQVSTVSAHSTVVRLHLTDSEGMPIDKASIISHASMAAMPMGPQQAGVRSLGQGVYLAWVDFSMTGTWKIDIIARANGFASTQQSIQLTVL
;
A
#
# COMPACT_ATOMS: atom_id res chain seq x y z
N MET A 1 50.24 -35.20 6.50
CA MET A 1 50.02 -33.75 6.68
C MET A 1 49.46 -33.49 8.06
N ARG A 2 50.23 -32.84 8.91
CA ARG A 2 49.69 -32.38 10.19
C ARG A 2 48.95 -31.07 9.97
N ILE A 3 47.64 -31.16 9.85
CA ILE A 3 46.79 -29.96 9.82
C ILE A 3 46.85 -29.36 11.23
N ARG A 4 47.39 -28.17 11.34
CA ARG A 4 47.53 -27.48 12.62
C ARG A 4 46.12 -27.25 13.22
N PRO A 5 45.92 -27.46 14.52
CA PRO A 5 44.64 -27.30 15.16
C PRO A 5 44.07 -25.87 15.02
N PHE A 6 44.94 -24.89 14.80
CA PHE A 6 44.57 -23.51 14.51
C PHE A 6 43.72 -23.35 13.25
N PHE A 7 43.89 -24.18 12.25
CA PHE A 7 43.12 -24.13 11.00
C PHE A 7 41.65 -24.49 11.29
N TRP A 8 41.42 -25.51 12.09
CA TRP A 8 40.05 -25.93 12.48
C TRP A 8 39.36 -24.90 13.36
N LEU A 9 40.09 -24.28 14.29
CA LEU A 9 39.56 -23.21 15.12
C LEU A 9 39.19 -21.98 14.28
N PHE A 10 39.99 -21.62 13.31
CA PHE A 10 39.71 -20.50 12.40
C PHE A 10 38.52 -20.78 11.51
N LEU A 11 38.39 -22.00 10.98
CA LEU A 11 37.27 -22.42 10.16
C LEU A 11 35.95 -22.41 10.95
N THR A 12 35.95 -22.93 12.17
CA THR A 12 34.75 -22.90 13.03
C THR A 12 34.34 -21.47 13.44
N ALA A 13 35.30 -20.59 13.68
CA ALA A 13 35.03 -19.18 13.96
C ALA A 13 34.38 -18.46 12.77
N ILE A 14 34.86 -18.72 11.56
CA ILE A 14 34.26 -18.17 10.33
C ILE A 14 32.85 -18.70 10.14
N CYS A 15 32.60 -20.00 10.27
CA CYS A 15 31.28 -20.59 10.15
C CYS A 15 30.32 -20.02 11.20
N ALA A 16 30.76 -19.86 12.45
CA ALA A 16 29.95 -19.27 13.51
C ALA A 16 29.61 -17.81 13.22
N SER A 17 30.56 -17.00 12.70
CA SER A 17 30.31 -15.60 12.36
C SER A 17 29.32 -15.45 11.19
N VAL A 18 29.40 -16.31 10.20
CA VAL A 18 28.46 -16.32 9.07
C VAL A 18 27.04 -16.68 9.54
N LEU A 19 26.90 -17.66 10.42
CA LEU A 19 25.60 -18.04 10.97
C LEU A 19 25.00 -16.93 11.82
N ILE A 20 25.78 -16.25 12.65
CA ILE A 20 25.32 -15.11 13.45
C ILE A 20 24.89 -13.97 12.52
N PHE A 21 25.67 -13.68 11.50
CA PHE A 21 25.35 -12.64 10.53
C PHE A 21 24.07 -12.96 9.76
N ALA A 22 23.88 -14.20 9.33
CA ALA A 22 22.67 -14.66 8.66
C ALA A 22 21.43 -14.58 9.57
N ALA A 23 21.59 -14.86 10.88
CA ALA A 23 20.51 -14.74 11.85
C ALA A 23 20.14 -13.28 12.17
N THR A 24 21.08 -12.34 12.05
CA THR A 24 20.86 -10.91 12.26
C THR A 24 20.28 -10.20 11.03
N ILE A 25 20.36 -10.79 9.85
CA ILE A 25 19.64 -10.29 8.69
C ILE A 25 18.16 -10.54 8.93
N SER A 26 17.51 -9.55 9.53
CA SER A 26 16.05 -9.52 9.57
C SER A 26 15.57 -9.43 8.13
N VAL A 27 15.06 -10.52 7.62
CA VAL A 27 14.27 -10.46 6.40
C VAL A 27 13.07 -9.60 6.74
N TYR A 28 13.07 -8.36 6.28
CA TYR A 28 11.90 -7.51 6.36
C TYR A 28 10.79 -8.18 5.57
N LYS A 29 10.02 -8.98 6.29
CA LYS A 29 8.84 -9.61 5.71
C LYS A 29 7.81 -8.50 5.50
N VAL A 30 7.73 -8.03 4.27
CA VAL A 30 6.73 -7.06 3.88
C VAL A 30 5.37 -7.74 3.95
N VAL A 31 4.54 -7.31 4.87
CA VAL A 31 3.19 -7.87 5.06
C VAL A 31 2.27 -7.32 3.98
N PRO A 32 1.51 -8.14 3.27
CA PRO A 32 0.55 -7.67 2.29
C PRO A 32 -0.57 -6.89 2.97
N MET A 33 -0.95 -5.77 2.37
CA MET A 33 -2.06 -4.94 2.80
C MET A 33 -3.25 -5.17 1.87
N LEU A 34 -4.40 -5.46 2.45
CA LEU A 34 -5.63 -5.68 1.72
C LEU A 34 -6.45 -4.39 1.73
N THR A 35 -6.77 -3.89 0.56
CA THR A 35 -7.66 -2.75 0.39
C THR A 35 -9.01 -3.25 -0.11
N HIS A 36 -10.05 -3.01 0.66
CA HIS A 36 -11.42 -3.33 0.27
C HIS A 36 -12.21 -2.05 0.08
N ILE A 37 -12.83 -1.92 -1.09
CA ILE A 37 -13.72 -0.80 -1.39
C ILE A 37 -15.12 -1.19 -0.96
N ASP A 38 -15.59 -0.63 0.15
CA ASP A 38 -16.89 -0.98 0.72
C ASP A 38 -18.04 -0.31 -0.02
N GLN A 39 -17.86 0.95 -0.39
CA GLN A 39 -18.93 1.73 -0.98
C GLN A 39 -18.39 2.86 -1.85
N VAL A 40 -19.02 3.04 -2.99
CA VAL A 40 -18.85 4.21 -3.84
C VAL A 40 -20.18 4.95 -3.87
N SER A 41 -20.19 6.17 -3.35
CA SER A 41 -21.39 7.00 -3.28
C SER A 41 -21.20 8.26 -4.08
N THR A 42 -22.12 8.55 -4.98
CA THR A 42 -22.16 9.81 -5.70
C THR A 42 -22.89 10.85 -4.83
N VAL A 43 -22.16 11.84 -4.36
CA VAL A 43 -22.70 12.91 -3.51
C VAL A 43 -23.40 13.99 -4.35
N SER A 44 -22.85 14.25 -5.54
CA SER A 44 -23.43 15.17 -6.52
C SER A 44 -23.02 14.76 -7.93
N ALA A 45 -23.55 15.45 -8.95
CA ALA A 45 -23.16 15.20 -10.34
C ALA A 45 -21.66 15.42 -10.60
N HIS A 46 -20.95 16.09 -9.70
CA HIS A 46 -19.54 16.46 -9.86
C HIS A 46 -18.61 15.90 -8.78
N SER A 47 -19.12 15.17 -7.80
CA SER A 47 -18.28 14.60 -6.75
C SER A 47 -18.73 13.20 -6.33
N THR A 48 -17.74 12.39 -6.01
CA THR A 48 -17.92 11.01 -5.55
C THR A 48 -17.11 10.79 -4.27
N VAL A 49 -17.71 10.05 -3.35
CA VAL A 49 -17.04 9.60 -2.13
C VAL A 49 -16.83 8.09 -2.21
N VAL A 50 -15.59 7.67 -2.01
CA VAL A 50 -15.21 6.25 -1.97
C VAL A 50 -14.83 5.90 -0.54
N ARG A 51 -15.52 4.91 0.01
CA ARG A 51 -15.20 4.37 1.33
C ARG A 51 -14.29 3.16 1.19
N LEU A 52 -13.15 3.21 1.86
CA LEU A 52 -12.12 2.18 1.83
C LEU A 52 -11.94 1.57 3.20
N HIS A 53 -11.67 0.28 3.23
CA HIS A 53 -11.27 -0.43 4.43
C HIS A 53 -9.92 -1.10 4.20
N LEU A 54 -8.93 -0.70 4.99
CA LEU A 54 -7.59 -1.27 4.95
C LEU A 54 -7.40 -2.26 6.09
N THR A 55 -7.01 -3.47 5.74
CA THR A 55 -6.71 -4.53 6.70
C THR A 55 -5.39 -5.20 6.35
N ASP A 56 -4.78 -5.86 7.33
CA ASP A 56 -3.68 -6.78 7.09
C ASP A 56 -4.19 -8.16 6.64
N SER A 57 -3.28 -9.12 6.45
CA SER A 57 -3.64 -10.49 6.05
C SER A 57 -4.47 -11.24 7.10
N GLU A 58 -4.47 -10.78 8.34
CA GLU A 58 -5.24 -11.37 9.45
C GLU A 58 -6.59 -10.68 9.69
N GLY A 59 -6.90 -9.65 8.91
CA GLY A 59 -8.13 -8.88 9.04
C GLY A 59 -8.06 -7.75 10.07
N MET A 60 -6.89 -7.46 10.62
CA MET A 60 -6.71 -6.35 11.55
C MET A 60 -6.69 -5.01 10.82
N PRO A 61 -7.40 -3.99 11.33
CA PRO A 61 -7.46 -2.69 10.68
C PRO A 61 -6.12 -1.96 10.73
N ILE A 62 -5.81 -1.22 9.66
CA ILE A 62 -4.60 -0.40 9.54
C ILE A 62 -4.99 1.07 9.65
N ASP A 63 -4.66 1.72 10.80
CA ASP A 63 -5.10 3.08 11.10
C ASP A 63 -4.15 4.17 10.62
N LYS A 64 -2.86 3.85 10.44
CA LYS A 64 -1.82 4.81 10.08
C LYS A 64 -1.32 4.57 8.67
N ALA A 65 -2.20 4.69 7.69
CA ALA A 65 -1.84 4.59 6.29
C ALA A 65 -1.89 5.95 5.61
N SER A 66 -0.99 6.15 4.64
CA SER A 66 -1.05 7.27 3.72
C SER A 66 -1.81 6.83 2.47
N ILE A 67 -2.91 7.50 2.18
CA ILE A 67 -3.74 7.21 1.02
C ILE A 67 -3.67 8.38 0.07
N ILE A 68 -3.33 8.08 -1.18
CA ILE A 68 -3.27 9.05 -2.27
C ILE A 68 -4.31 8.62 -3.31
N SER A 69 -5.16 9.55 -3.69
CA SER A 69 -6.19 9.32 -4.70
C SER A 69 -5.98 10.28 -5.86
N HIS A 70 -5.95 9.73 -7.07
CA HIS A 70 -5.83 10.48 -8.32
C HIS A 70 -6.98 10.14 -9.24
N ALA A 71 -7.60 11.15 -9.80
CA ALA A 71 -8.63 10.98 -10.81
C ALA A 71 -8.13 11.49 -12.16
N SER A 72 -8.34 10.71 -13.20
CA SER A 72 -7.98 11.06 -14.57
C SER A 72 -9.07 10.65 -15.56
N MET A 73 -9.24 11.40 -16.64
CA MET A 73 -10.13 11.02 -17.72
C MET A 73 -9.43 10.09 -18.72
N ALA A 74 -10.10 9.02 -19.09
CA ALA A 74 -9.57 8.08 -20.09
C ALA A 74 -9.45 8.71 -21.50
N ALA A 75 -10.34 9.66 -21.84
CA ALA A 75 -10.41 10.26 -23.16
C ALA A 75 -9.51 11.50 -23.35
N MET A 76 -9.05 12.13 -22.28
CA MET A 76 -8.19 13.31 -22.31
C MET A 76 -7.03 13.16 -21.33
N PRO A 77 -5.78 13.40 -21.77
CA PRO A 77 -4.62 13.41 -20.88
C PRO A 77 -4.60 14.71 -20.07
N MET A 78 -5.57 14.90 -19.20
CA MET A 78 -5.48 15.92 -18.16
C MET A 78 -4.64 15.38 -17.01
N GLY A 79 -3.80 16.24 -16.43
CA GLY A 79 -3.02 15.87 -15.25
C GLY A 79 -3.92 15.32 -14.13
N PRO A 80 -3.43 14.38 -13.32
CA PRO A 80 -4.22 13.77 -12.28
C PRO A 80 -4.70 14.83 -11.28
N GLN A 81 -6.00 14.86 -11.04
CA GLN A 81 -6.58 15.69 -10.00
C GLN A 81 -6.46 14.96 -8.66
N GLN A 82 -5.85 15.63 -7.70
CA GLN A 82 -5.68 15.08 -6.37
C GLN A 82 -6.98 15.21 -5.58
N ALA A 83 -7.40 14.10 -4.97
CA ALA A 83 -8.59 14.04 -4.15
C ALA A 83 -8.24 14.16 -2.66
N GLY A 84 -9.18 14.64 -1.87
CA GLY A 84 -9.07 14.66 -0.42
C GLY A 84 -9.28 13.28 0.19
N VAL A 85 -8.54 12.98 1.26
CA VAL A 85 -8.70 11.73 2.01
C VAL A 85 -8.83 12.03 3.50
N ARG A 86 -9.78 11.38 4.16
CA ARG A 86 -10.00 11.51 5.59
C ARG A 86 -10.03 10.12 6.24
N SER A 87 -9.29 9.96 7.34
CA SER A 87 -9.36 8.75 8.15
C SER A 87 -10.53 8.83 9.13
N LEU A 88 -11.33 7.77 9.19
CA LEU A 88 -12.43 7.61 10.15
C LEU A 88 -12.05 6.75 11.35
N GLY A 89 -10.80 6.22 11.40
CA GLY A 89 -10.36 5.25 12.40
C GLY A 89 -10.75 3.81 12.03
N GLN A 90 -10.17 2.85 12.74
CA GLN A 90 -10.40 1.41 12.54
C GLN A 90 -10.15 0.92 11.10
N GLY A 91 -9.18 1.53 10.41
CA GLY A 91 -8.82 1.19 9.04
C GLY A 91 -9.79 1.68 7.98
N VAL A 92 -10.75 2.52 8.34
CA VAL A 92 -11.72 3.08 7.41
C VAL A 92 -11.28 4.47 6.94
N TYR A 93 -11.28 4.67 5.64
CA TYR A 93 -10.89 5.92 4.99
C TYR A 93 -11.96 6.36 4.01
N LEU A 94 -12.20 7.66 3.94
CA LEU A 94 -13.03 8.29 2.92
C LEU A 94 -12.14 9.06 1.96
N ALA A 95 -12.26 8.76 0.68
CA ALA A 95 -11.66 9.52 -0.39
C ALA A 95 -12.78 10.22 -1.18
N TRP A 96 -12.68 11.54 -1.34
CA TRP A 96 -13.62 12.28 -2.18
C TRP A 96 -12.90 12.85 -3.38
N VAL A 97 -13.54 12.72 -4.51
CA VAL A 97 -13.04 13.15 -5.80
C VAL A 97 -14.04 14.09 -6.42
N ASP A 98 -13.56 15.26 -6.85
CA ASP A 98 -14.38 16.22 -7.58
C ASP A 98 -14.08 16.08 -9.08
N PHE A 99 -15.15 16.02 -9.88
CA PHE A 99 -15.05 15.92 -11.33
C PHE A 99 -15.34 17.26 -11.97
N SER A 100 -14.45 17.71 -12.83
CA SER A 100 -14.60 18.97 -13.55
C SER A 100 -15.47 18.86 -14.80
N MET A 101 -15.63 17.65 -15.33
CA MET A 101 -16.33 17.41 -16.60
C MET A 101 -17.10 16.08 -16.54
N THR A 102 -18.12 15.96 -17.38
CA THR A 102 -18.79 14.68 -17.63
C THR A 102 -17.90 13.75 -18.46
N GLY A 103 -18.06 12.46 -18.30
CA GLY A 103 -17.32 11.45 -19.03
C GLY A 103 -16.89 10.27 -18.16
N THR A 104 -16.05 9.43 -18.71
CA THR A 104 -15.50 8.26 -17.99
C THR A 104 -14.21 8.65 -17.28
N TRP A 105 -14.22 8.50 -15.96
CA TRP A 105 -13.09 8.79 -15.10
C TRP A 105 -12.50 7.51 -14.51
N LYS A 106 -11.19 7.50 -14.42
CA LYS A 106 -10.43 6.47 -13.70
C LYS A 106 -9.90 7.06 -12.41
N ILE A 107 -10.23 6.43 -11.31
CA ILE A 107 -9.76 6.81 -9.97
C ILE A 107 -8.72 5.77 -9.53
N ASP A 108 -7.49 6.20 -9.34
CA ASP A 108 -6.41 5.37 -8.81
C ASP A 108 -6.22 5.69 -7.35
N ILE A 109 -6.31 4.68 -6.51
CA ILE A 109 -6.14 4.78 -5.06
C ILE A 109 -4.89 4.01 -4.68
N ILE A 110 -3.92 4.72 -4.12
CA ILE A 110 -2.65 4.14 -3.67
C ILE A 110 -2.61 4.25 -2.15
N ALA A 111 -2.47 3.12 -1.48
CA ALA A 111 -2.33 3.05 -0.03
C ALA A 111 -0.92 2.60 0.35
N ARG A 112 -0.31 3.29 1.30
CA ARG A 112 1.01 3.00 1.84
C ARG A 112 0.97 3.05 3.36
N ALA A 113 1.59 2.07 4.00
CA ALA A 113 1.78 2.05 5.44
C ALA A 113 3.15 1.48 5.78
N ASN A 114 3.74 1.93 6.89
CA ASN A 114 5.03 1.43 7.35
C ASN A 114 4.95 -0.05 7.71
N GLY A 115 5.86 -0.85 7.18
CA GLY A 115 5.90 -2.31 7.39
C GLY A 115 4.97 -3.11 6.48
N PHE A 116 4.23 -2.45 5.57
CA PHE A 116 3.32 -3.08 4.63
C PHE A 116 3.73 -2.82 3.19
N ALA A 117 3.38 -3.75 2.30
CA ALA A 117 3.50 -3.53 0.87
C ALA A 117 2.47 -2.49 0.42
N SER A 118 2.88 -1.53 -0.42
CA SER A 118 1.93 -0.60 -1.01
C SER A 118 0.94 -1.33 -1.90
N THR A 119 -0.31 -0.89 -1.87
CA THR A 119 -1.37 -1.43 -2.73
C THR A 119 -1.97 -0.33 -3.58
N GLN A 120 -2.39 -0.67 -4.78
CA GLN A 120 -3.04 0.22 -5.71
C GLN A 120 -4.31 -0.43 -6.24
N GLN A 121 -5.40 0.33 -6.23
CA GLN A 121 -6.66 -0.06 -6.85
C GLN A 121 -7.15 1.03 -7.78
N SER A 122 -7.80 0.60 -8.86
CA SER A 122 -8.35 1.49 -9.87
C SER A 122 -9.85 1.24 -10.00
N ILE A 123 -10.62 2.32 -10.06
CA ILE A 123 -12.07 2.30 -10.25
C ILE A 123 -12.39 3.14 -11.47
N GLN A 124 -13.29 2.65 -12.31
CA GLN A 124 -13.84 3.43 -13.40
C GLN A 124 -15.25 3.89 -13.05
N LEU A 125 -15.50 5.18 -13.23
CA LEU A 125 -16.81 5.80 -13.03
C LEU A 125 -17.19 6.60 -14.26
N THR A 126 -18.46 6.54 -14.61
CA THR A 126 -19.03 7.39 -15.67
C THR A 126 -19.85 8.49 -15.02
N VAL A 127 -19.46 9.73 -15.26
CA VAL A 127 -20.18 10.94 -14.81
C VAL A 127 -21.08 11.40 -15.96
N LEU A 128 -22.35 11.40 -15.70
CA LEU A 128 -23.39 11.80 -16.66
C LEU A 128 -23.73 13.28 -16.54
#